data_8960ab53429e51d8255d2218860fb48f
#
_entry.id   8960ab53429e51d8255d2218860fb48f
#
_cell.length_a   1.000
_cell.length_b   1.000
_cell.length_c   1.000
_cell.angle_alpha   90.00
_cell.angle_beta   90.00
_cell.angle_gamma   90.00
#
_symmetry.space_group_name_H-M   'P 1'
#
loop_
_entity.id
_entity.type
_entity.pdbx_description
1 polymer ?
#
loop_
_entity_poly.entity_id
_entity_poly.type
_entity_poly.pdbx_seq_one_letter_code
_entity_poly.pdbx_strand_id
1 'polypeptide(L)'
;MIKKSLLVLLAIALTTSCVSKKIFSDLENKYTDLKKERNALADENETLKNAKKEAELLKTDLEKIKAERDKLTADYAASSNNLKALKNAYDALEKNSGEALQSNLGKNRELLSQLEAKEKALASEKDRLNKLNADLKNRSDRVNELEGLIASKEASMKKLKETLSKSLKAFEGKGLTIQQKDGKVYVSMENKLLFESGSWAVGAEGKKAIVAVGKVLGDNPDISVLIEGHTDNDKFTGAVGQIENNWDLSTKRATAIVNIIGENTKVKKENLTAAGRGEYSPLMSNDTPEGKSKNRRIEIILTPKLDEISKMLNEI
;
A
#
# COMPACT_ATOMS: atom_id res chain seq x y z
N MET A 1 60.41 -19.13 -32.89
CA MET A 1 58.99 -19.04 -33.29
C MET A 1 58.00 -18.89 -32.10
N ILE A 2 58.40 -19.33 -30.90
CA ILE A 2 57.47 -19.32 -29.70
C ILE A 2 57.16 -17.92 -29.16
N LYS A 3 58.10 -16.95 -29.24
CA LYS A 3 57.87 -15.58 -28.72
C LYS A 3 56.86 -14.75 -29.53
N LYS A 4 56.69 -14.99 -30.85
CA LYS A 4 55.74 -14.30 -31.69
C LYS A 4 54.31 -14.85 -31.53
N SER A 5 54.21 -16.15 -31.25
CA SER A 5 52.91 -16.80 -30.97
C SER A 5 52.30 -16.38 -29.62
N LEU A 6 53.17 -16.14 -28.60
CA LEU A 6 52.73 -15.70 -27.31
C LEU A 6 52.23 -14.23 -27.29
N LEU A 7 52.82 -13.39 -28.15
CA LEU A 7 52.42 -11.98 -28.29
C LEU A 7 51.08 -11.83 -29.05
N VAL A 8 50.78 -12.71 -29.98
CA VAL A 8 49.51 -12.76 -30.68
C VAL A 8 48.41 -13.29 -29.78
N LEU A 9 48.70 -14.29 -28.95
CA LEU A 9 47.74 -14.80 -27.92
C LEU A 9 47.45 -13.76 -26.82
N LEU A 10 48.46 -12.96 -26.44
CA LEU A 10 48.24 -11.87 -25.48
C LEU A 10 47.46 -10.70 -26.08
N ALA A 11 47.64 -10.40 -27.36
CA ALA A 11 46.89 -9.38 -28.07
C ALA A 11 45.41 -9.79 -28.29
N ILE A 12 45.16 -11.08 -28.53
CA ILE A 12 43.80 -11.61 -28.68
C ILE A 12 43.07 -11.63 -27.32
N ALA A 13 43.77 -11.88 -26.20
CA ALA A 13 43.20 -11.83 -24.87
C ALA A 13 42.84 -10.40 -24.43
N LEU A 14 43.45 -9.37 -24.99
CA LEU A 14 43.16 -7.97 -24.69
C LEU A 14 42.01 -7.38 -25.52
N THR A 15 41.57 -8.06 -26.59
CA THR A 15 40.47 -7.57 -27.42
C THR A 15 39.09 -8.11 -27.02
N THR A 16 39.03 -9.06 -26.11
CA THR A 16 37.73 -9.64 -25.66
C THR A 16 37.07 -8.94 -24.49
N SER A 17 37.68 -7.84 -23.98
CA SER A 17 37.16 -7.14 -22.78
C SER A 17 36.53 -5.79 -23.09
N CYS A 18 36.14 -5.52 -24.31
CA CYS A 18 35.31 -4.34 -24.61
C CYS A 18 33.87 -4.76 -24.81
N VAL A 19 33.15 -4.90 -23.72
CA VAL A 19 31.68 -4.88 -23.81
C VAL A 19 31.29 -3.56 -24.45
N SER A 20 30.70 -3.63 -25.65
CA SER A 20 30.22 -2.44 -26.35
C SER A 20 29.38 -1.59 -25.41
N LYS A 21 29.61 -0.28 -25.41
CA LYS A 21 28.84 0.69 -24.58
C LYS A 21 27.32 0.47 -24.71
N LYS A 22 26.91 -0.01 -25.86
CA LYS A 22 25.52 -0.39 -26.15
C LYS A 22 25.07 -1.61 -25.34
N ILE A 23 25.92 -2.65 -25.27
CA ILE A 23 25.62 -3.88 -24.50
C ILE A 23 25.61 -3.55 -23.00
N PHE A 24 26.50 -2.68 -22.53
CA PHE A 24 26.54 -2.24 -21.14
C PHE A 24 25.26 -1.43 -20.80
N SER A 25 24.88 -0.49 -21.66
CA SER A 25 23.66 0.30 -21.50
C SER A 25 22.39 -0.57 -21.56
N ASP A 26 22.36 -1.55 -22.48
CA ASP A 26 21.24 -2.50 -22.56
C ASP A 26 21.16 -3.40 -21.32
N LEU A 27 22.32 -3.78 -20.76
CA LEU A 27 22.39 -4.57 -19.53
C LEU A 27 21.97 -3.73 -18.31
N GLU A 28 22.39 -2.48 -18.25
CA GLU A 28 22.03 -1.53 -17.20
C GLU A 28 20.52 -1.21 -17.22
N ASN A 29 19.97 -1.03 -18.42
CA ASN A 29 18.51 -0.87 -18.60
C ASN A 29 17.76 -2.14 -18.15
N LYS A 30 18.22 -3.31 -18.60
CA LYS A 30 17.64 -4.59 -18.15
C LYS A 30 17.74 -4.79 -16.63
N TYR A 31 18.88 -4.40 -16.04
CA TYR A 31 19.04 -4.48 -14.60
C TYR A 31 18.11 -3.53 -13.85
N THR A 32 17.93 -2.31 -14.35
CA THR A 32 16.99 -1.35 -13.77
C THR A 32 15.54 -1.78 -13.94
N ASP A 33 15.20 -2.36 -15.08
CA ASP A 33 13.85 -2.88 -15.33
C ASP A 33 13.55 -4.11 -14.46
N LEU A 34 14.50 -5.06 -14.37
CA LEU A 34 14.39 -6.20 -13.45
C LEU A 34 14.32 -5.77 -11.97
N LYS A 35 15.01 -4.69 -11.61
CA LYS A 35 14.95 -4.14 -10.25
C LYS A 35 13.57 -3.51 -9.96
N LYS A 36 12.98 -2.82 -10.95
CA LYS A 36 11.60 -2.28 -10.85
C LYS A 36 10.59 -3.42 -10.75
N GLU A 37 10.73 -4.42 -11.65
CA GLU A 37 9.88 -5.61 -11.64
C GLU A 37 9.99 -6.38 -10.31
N ARG A 38 11.21 -6.56 -9.80
CA ARG A 38 11.42 -7.17 -8.47
C ARG A 38 10.71 -6.38 -7.34
N ASN A 39 10.78 -5.05 -7.39
CA ASN A 39 10.15 -4.23 -6.34
C ASN A 39 8.61 -4.27 -6.48
N ALA A 40 8.08 -4.18 -7.70
CA ALA A 40 6.66 -4.36 -7.96
C ALA A 40 6.16 -5.75 -7.49
N LEU A 41 6.94 -6.80 -7.80
CA LEU A 41 6.65 -8.16 -7.31
C LEU A 41 6.77 -8.28 -5.79
N ALA A 42 7.64 -7.51 -5.14
CA ALA A 42 7.74 -7.50 -3.68
C ALA A 42 6.49 -6.86 -3.04
N ASP A 43 6.01 -5.74 -3.58
CA ASP A 43 4.79 -5.07 -3.12
C ASP A 43 3.54 -5.93 -3.41
N GLU A 44 3.51 -6.56 -4.60
CA GLU A 44 2.46 -7.53 -4.94
C GLU A 44 2.50 -8.75 -4.00
N ASN A 45 3.69 -9.25 -3.66
CA ASN A 45 3.84 -10.33 -2.68
C ASN A 45 3.36 -9.94 -1.28
N GLU A 46 3.55 -8.68 -0.86
CA GLU A 46 3.05 -8.21 0.43
C GLU A 46 1.52 -8.09 0.45
N THR A 47 0.94 -7.55 -0.62
CA THR A 47 -0.53 -7.50 -0.79
C THR A 47 -1.13 -8.90 -0.88
N LEU A 48 -0.51 -9.80 -1.65
CA LEU A 48 -0.90 -11.21 -1.75
C LEU A 48 -0.77 -11.95 -0.42
N LYS A 49 0.28 -11.64 0.37
CA LYS A 49 0.48 -12.21 1.71
C LYS A 49 -0.63 -11.79 2.68
N ASN A 50 -1.05 -10.54 2.62
CA ASN A 50 -2.16 -10.04 3.42
C ASN A 50 -3.50 -10.64 2.97
N ALA A 51 -3.76 -10.67 1.67
CA ALA A 51 -4.94 -11.33 1.10
C ALA A 51 -4.97 -12.84 1.41
N LYS A 52 -3.79 -13.50 1.36
CA LYS A 52 -3.67 -14.90 1.75
C LYS A 52 -3.98 -15.12 3.22
N LYS A 53 -3.52 -14.22 4.10
CA LYS A 53 -3.81 -14.29 5.54
C LYS A 53 -5.31 -14.13 5.83
N GLU A 54 -5.96 -13.21 5.12
CA GLU A 54 -7.41 -13.03 5.22
C GLU A 54 -8.18 -14.22 4.65
N ALA A 55 -7.74 -14.75 3.49
CA ALA A 55 -8.30 -15.96 2.91
C ALA A 55 -8.12 -17.19 3.83
N GLU A 56 -7.00 -17.30 4.56
CA GLU A 56 -6.78 -18.35 5.56
C GLU A 56 -7.73 -18.21 6.76
N LEU A 57 -8.00 -16.98 7.22
CA LEU A 57 -8.98 -16.73 8.28
C LEU A 57 -10.40 -17.12 7.81
N LEU A 58 -10.79 -16.66 6.64
CA LEU A 58 -12.08 -17.00 6.03
C LEU A 58 -12.23 -18.51 5.80
N LYS A 59 -11.15 -19.18 5.38
CA LYS A 59 -11.12 -20.63 5.23
C LYS A 59 -11.34 -21.34 6.57
N THR A 60 -10.70 -20.83 7.64
CA THR A 60 -10.85 -21.37 8.99
C THR A 60 -12.31 -21.22 9.48
N ASP A 61 -12.93 -20.08 9.23
CA ASP A 61 -14.33 -19.85 9.60
C ASP A 61 -15.29 -20.71 8.74
N LEU A 62 -14.98 -20.86 7.45
CA LEU A 62 -15.72 -21.76 6.57
C LEU A 62 -15.64 -23.22 7.04
N GLU A 63 -14.47 -23.67 7.52
CA GLU A 63 -14.30 -25.02 8.07
C GLU A 63 -15.07 -25.21 9.37
N LYS A 64 -15.12 -24.21 10.25
CA LYS A 64 -15.97 -24.24 11.47
C LYS A 64 -17.44 -24.38 11.11
N ILE A 65 -17.90 -23.54 10.17
CA ILE A 65 -19.30 -23.58 9.71
C ILE A 65 -19.63 -24.92 9.04
N LYS A 66 -18.72 -25.48 8.27
CA LYS A 66 -18.90 -26.83 7.68
C LYS A 66 -19.00 -27.88 8.78
N ALA A 67 -18.14 -27.83 9.79
CA ALA A 67 -18.17 -28.80 10.89
C ALA A 67 -19.49 -28.69 11.70
N GLU A 68 -20.02 -27.49 11.92
CA GLU A 68 -21.32 -27.27 12.54
C GLU A 68 -22.44 -27.84 11.66
N ARG A 69 -22.44 -27.60 10.35
CA ARG A 69 -23.37 -28.16 9.40
C ARG A 69 -23.35 -29.71 9.42
N ASP A 70 -22.15 -30.28 9.42
CA ASP A 70 -21.98 -31.74 9.38
C ASP A 70 -22.48 -32.38 10.70
N LYS A 71 -22.24 -31.68 11.83
CA LYS A 71 -22.81 -32.07 13.13
C LYS A 71 -24.33 -32.03 13.12
N LEU A 72 -24.93 -30.95 12.63
CA LEU A 72 -26.39 -30.83 12.48
C LEU A 72 -26.97 -31.84 11.54
N THR A 73 -26.26 -32.17 10.46
CA THR A 73 -26.68 -33.22 9.50
C THR A 73 -26.64 -34.62 10.15
N ALA A 74 -25.63 -34.91 10.96
CA ALA A 74 -25.54 -36.14 11.73
C ALA A 74 -26.66 -36.23 12.77
N ASP A 75 -26.96 -35.15 13.48
CA ASP A 75 -28.06 -35.05 14.43
C ASP A 75 -29.44 -35.24 13.75
N TYR A 76 -29.59 -34.69 12.53
CA TYR A 76 -30.80 -34.88 11.72
C TYR A 76 -30.96 -36.33 11.27
N ALA A 77 -29.89 -36.96 10.82
CA ALA A 77 -29.87 -38.38 10.44
C ALA A 77 -30.19 -39.26 11.64
N ALA A 78 -29.64 -38.93 12.82
CA ALA A 78 -29.97 -39.65 14.07
C ALA A 78 -31.47 -39.49 14.45
N SER A 79 -32.00 -38.26 14.34
CA SER A 79 -33.45 -38.04 14.55
C SER A 79 -34.34 -38.76 13.56
N SER A 80 -33.93 -38.85 12.29
CA SER A 80 -34.65 -39.60 11.25
C SER A 80 -34.67 -41.12 11.53
N ASN A 81 -33.51 -41.64 12.00
CA ASN A 81 -33.43 -43.04 12.42
C ASN A 81 -34.29 -43.34 13.66
N ASN A 82 -34.33 -42.38 14.61
CA ASN A 82 -35.23 -42.50 15.77
C ASN A 82 -36.70 -42.54 15.35
N LEU A 83 -37.07 -41.69 14.38
CA LEU A 83 -38.42 -41.66 13.82
C LEU A 83 -38.80 -43.02 13.16
N LYS A 84 -37.85 -43.63 12.42
CA LYS A 84 -38.04 -44.92 11.76
C LYS A 84 -38.20 -46.03 12.78
N ALA A 85 -37.37 -46.05 13.84
CA ALA A 85 -37.46 -47.03 14.91
C ALA A 85 -38.82 -46.93 15.65
N LEU A 86 -39.31 -45.71 15.84
CA LEU A 86 -40.58 -45.47 16.47
C LEU A 86 -41.77 -45.95 15.64
N LYS A 87 -41.69 -45.78 14.31
CA LYS A 87 -42.71 -46.31 13.40
C LYS A 87 -42.78 -47.83 13.47
N ASN A 88 -41.61 -48.48 13.49
CA ASN A 88 -41.54 -49.93 13.63
C ASN A 88 -42.07 -50.40 14.99
N ALA A 89 -41.83 -49.64 16.09
CA ALA A 89 -42.37 -49.95 17.40
C ALA A 89 -43.91 -49.77 17.44
N TYR A 90 -44.44 -48.80 16.73
CA TYR A 90 -45.87 -48.57 16.57
C TYR A 90 -46.51 -49.75 15.79
N ASP A 91 -45.92 -50.18 14.69
CA ASP A 91 -46.39 -51.32 13.91
C ASP A 91 -46.35 -52.64 14.73
N ALA A 92 -45.33 -52.80 15.59
CA ALA A 92 -45.23 -53.91 16.49
C ALA A 92 -46.28 -53.81 17.66
N LEU A 93 -46.62 -52.66 18.05
CA LEU A 93 -47.61 -52.41 19.08
C LEU A 93 -49.05 -52.65 18.64
N GLU A 94 -49.35 -52.32 17.40
CA GLU A 94 -50.64 -52.60 16.78
C GLU A 94 -50.95 -54.09 16.88
N LYS A 95 -49.86 -54.89 16.99
CA LYS A 95 -49.91 -56.33 17.19
C LYS A 95 -50.03 -56.80 18.64
N ASN A 96 -49.58 -56.04 19.59
CA ASN A 96 -49.45 -56.45 21.00
C ASN A 96 -50.08 -55.41 21.98
N SER A 97 -51.15 -55.72 22.61
CA SER A 97 -51.86 -55.15 23.81
C SER A 97 -51.67 -53.59 24.19
N GLY A 98 -52.78 -53.03 24.67
CA GLY A 98 -52.98 -51.61 24.88
C GLY A 98 -52.02 -50.83 25.86
N GLU A 99 -51.36 -51.54 26.80
CA GLU A 99 -50.42 -50.92 27.75
C GLU A 99 -49.07 -50.50 27.09
N ALA A 100 -48.59 -51.32 26.18
CA ALA A 100 -47.39 -51.00 25.37
C ALA A 100 -47.67 -49.82 24.42
N LEU A 101 -48.90 -49.70 23.92
CA LEU A 101 -49.33 -48.61 23.02
C LEU A 101 -49.21 -47.27 23.73
N GLN A 102 -49.68 -47.15 24.97
CA GLN A 102 -49.68 -45.90 25.72
C GLN A 102 -48.25 -45.42 26.05
N SER A 103 -47.36 -46.34 26.44
CA SER A 103 -45.94 -46.04 26.68
C SER A 103 -45.21 -45.57 25.38
N ASN A 104 -45.49 -46.22 24.25
CA ASN A 104 -44.85 -45.85 22.99
C ASN A 104 -45.42 -44.58 22.36
N LEU A 105 -46.71 -44.24 22.61
CA LEU A 105 -47.28 -42.95 22.23
C LEU A 105 -46.62 -41.77 22.95
N GLY A 106 -46.24 -41.96 24.22
CA GLY A 106 -45.44 -40.98 24.97
C GLY A 106 -44.08 -40.72 24.34
N LYS A 107 -43.37 -41.80 24.00
CA LYS A 107 -42.06 -41.72 23.29
C LYS A 107 -42.16 -41.08 21.90
N ASN A 108 -43.23 -41.39 21.18
CA ASN A 108 -43.50 -40.78 19.89
C ASN A 108 -43.68 -39.26 19.98
N ARG A 109 -44.48 -38.80 20.96
CA ARG A 109 -44.66 -37.34 21.17
C ARG A 109 -43.36 -36.66 21.52
N GLU A 110 -42.55 -37.26 22.36
CA GLU A 110 -41.25 -36.74 22.73
C GLU A 110 -40.30 -36.64 21.54
N LEU A 111 -40.23 -37.72 20.70
CA LEU A 111 -39.38 -37.75 19.49
C LEU A 111 -39.83 -36.74 18.41
N LEU A 112 -41.17 -36.58 18.24
CA LEU A 112 -41.71 -35.55 17.34
C LEU A 112 -41.38 -34.15 17.83
N SER A 113 -41.48 -33.87 19.13
CA SER A 113 -41.05 -32.59 19.69
C SER A 113 -39.57 -32.32 19.50
N GLN A 114 -38.72 -33.35 19.64
CA GLN A 114 -37.30 -33.24 19.40
C GLN A 114 -37.00 -33.01 17.90
N LEU A 115 -37.75 -33.66 17.00
CA LEU A 115 -37.62 -33.46 15.56
C LEU A 115 -37.97 -32.00 15.16
N GLU A 116 -39.15 -31.51 15.62
CA GLU A 116 -39.56 -30.13 15.36
C GLU A 116 -38.54 -29.10 15.91
N ALA A 117 -37.98 -29.36 17.09
CA ALA A 117 -36.93 -28.52 17.64
C ALA A 117 -35.66 -28.51 16.76
N LYS A 118 -35.28 -29.66 16.24
CA LYS A 118 -34.09 -29.77 15.35
C LYS A 118 -34.35 -29.18 13.96
N GLU A 119 -35.54 -29.36 13.39
CA GLU A 119 -35.91 -28.73 12.13
C GLU A 119 -35.88 -27.17 12.25
N LYS A 120 -36.41 -26.66 13.38
CA LYS A 120 -36.37 -25.23 13.65
C LYS A 120 -34.94 -24.70 13.83
N ALA A 121 -34.09 -25.48 14.52
CA ALA A 121 -32.68 -25.13 14.66
C ALA A 121 -31.94 -25.15 13.31
N LEU A 122 -32.24 -26.18 12.46
CA LEU A 122 -31.66 -26.28 11.12
C LEU A 122 -32.06 -25.09 10.21
N ALA A 123 -33.35 -24.70 10.26
CA ALA A 123 -33.84 -23.55 9.51
C ALA A 123 -33.13 -22.26 9.94
N SER A 124 -33.01 -22.05 11.26
CA SER A 124 -32.30 -20.89 11.80
C SER A 124 -30.83 -20.85 11.39
N GLU A 125 -30.15 -21.99 11.42
CA GLU A 125 -28.74 -22.07 11.02
C GLU A 125 -28.55 -21.87 9.50
N LYS A 126 -29.47 -22.38 8.68
CA LYS A 126 -29.50 -22.12 7.25
C LYS A 126 -29.61 -20.62 6.95
N ASP A 127 -30.51 -19.92 7.67
CA ASP A 127 -30.67 -18.48 7.51
C ASP A 127 -29.41 -17.72 7.96
N ARG A 128 -28.78 -18.17 9.07
CA ARG A 128 -27.50 -17.63 9.53
C ARG A 128 -26.39 -17.80 8.47
N LEU A 129 -26.30 -18.98 7.88
CA LEU A 129 -25.32 -19.28 6.82
C LEU A 129 -25.58 -18.44 5.55
N ASN A 130 -26.84 -18.26 5.17
CA ASN A 130 -27.17 -17.42 4.01
C ASN A 130 -26.76 -15.96 4.23
N LYS A 131 -27.01 -15.42 5.45
CA LYS A 131 -26.56 -14.05 5.80
C LYS A 131 -25.04 -13.95 5.78
N LEU A 132 -24.35 -14.93 6.38
CA LEU A 132 -22.88 -14.93 6.40
C LEU A 132 -22.27 -15.02 5.00
N ASN A 133 -22.85 -15.85 4.11
CA ASN A 133 -22.42 -15.92 2.72
C ASN A 133 -22.64 -14.60 1.97
N ALA A 134 -23.76 -13.92 2.23
CA ALA A 134 -24.00 -12.60 1.65
C ALA A 134 -22.97 -11.56 2.15
N ASP A 135 -22.68 -11.56 3.45
CA ASP A 135 -21.65 -10.67 4.04
C ASP A 135 -20.26 -10.96 3.48
N LEU A 136 -19.90 -12.23 3.35
CA LEU A 136 -18.62 -12.65 2.77
C LEU A 136 -18.48 -12.17 1.32
N LYS A 137 -19.55 -12.34 0.53
CA LYS A 137 -19.57 -11.84 -0.84
C LYS A 137 -19.37 -10.33 -0.88
N ASN A 138 -20.14 -9.58 -0.09
CA ASN A 138 -20.03 -8.13 -0.03
C ASN A 138 -18.63 -7.67 0.37
N ARG A 139 -18.02 -8.33 1.37
CA ARG A 139 -16.64 -8.04 1.78
C ARG A 139 -15.63 -8.35 0.68
N SER A 140 -15.79 -9.48 -0.02
CA SER A 140 -14.92 -9.85 -1.14
C SER A 140 -15.01 -8.83 -2.28
N ASP A 141 -16.22 -8.42 -2.63
CA ASP A 141 -16.44 -7.42 -3.69
C ASP A 141 -15.79 -6.07 -3.31
N ARG A 142 -15.90 -5.66 -2.04
CA ARG A 142 -15.25 -4.44 -1.53
C ARG A 142 -13.73 -4.53 -1.52
N VAL A 143 -13.16 -5.68 -1.14
CA VAL A 143 -11.70 -5.89 -1.20
C VAL A 143 -11.22 -5.73 -2.64
N ASN A 144 -11.88 -6.35 -3.60
CA ASN A 144 -11.52 -6.23 -5.02
C ASN A 144 -11.60 -4.77 -5.53
N GLU A 145 -12.61 -4.02 -5.09
CA GLU A 145 -12.76 -2.62 -5.45
C GLU A 145 -11.66 -1.76 -4.84
N LEU A 146 -11.33 -1.97 -3.56
CA LEU A 146 -10.22 -1.28 -2.88
C LEU A 146 -8.87 -1.58 -3.52
N GLU A 147 -8.60 -2.84 -3.86
CA GLU A 147 -7.39 -3.25 -4.58
C GLU A 147 -7.29 -2.55 -5.94
N GLY A 148 -8.40 -2.47 -6.67
CA GLY A 148 -8.47 -1.75 -7.95
C GLY A 148 -8.17 -0.26 -7.80
N LEU A 149 -8.71 0.39 -6.77
CA LEU A 149 -8.43 1.80 -6.46
C LEU A 149 -6.97 2.03 -6.08
N ILE A 150 -6.40 1.17 -5.23
CA ILE A 150 -4.99 1.24 -4.84
C ILE A 150 -4.09 1.12 -6.07
N ALA A 151 -4.31 0.10 -6.90
CA ALA A 151 -3.54 -0.12 -8.13
C ALA A 151 -3.62 1.09 -9.08
N SER A 152 -4.81 1.68 -9.23
CA SER A 152 -5.00 2.90 -10.03
C SER A 152 -4.23 4.10 -9.48
N LYS A 153 -4.26 4.30 -8.14
CA LYS A 153 -3.51 5.39 -7.48
C LYS A 153 -1.99 5.17 -7.61
N GLU A 154 -1.50 3.95 -7.47
CA GLU A 154 -0.08 3.61 -7.67
C GLU A 154 0.38 3.87 -9.10
N ALA A 155 -0.41 3.47 -10.10
CA ALA A 155 -0.13 3.74 -11.51
C ALA A 155 -0.08 5.25 -11.79
N SER A 156 -0.99 6.02 -11.20
CA SER A 156 -1.02 7.48 -11.31
C SER A 156 0.22 8.12 -10.70
N MET A 157 0.67 7.65 -9.53
CA MET A 157 1.89 8.14 -8.88
C MET A 157 3.15 7.79 -9.66
N LYS A 158 3.21 6.62 -10.28
CA LYS A 158 4.30 6.24 -11.17
C LYS A 158 4.38 7.17 -12.38
N LYS A 159 3.24 7.45 -13.02
CA LYS A 159 3.15 8.38 -14.15
C LYS A 159 3.56 9.80 -13.74
N LEU A 160 3.13 10.24 -12.57
CA LEU A 160 3.52 11.55 -11.99
C LEU A 160 5.04 11.63 -11.80
N LYS A 161 5.66 10.61 -11.20
CA LYS A 161 7.12 10.51 -11.06
C LYS A 161 7.83 10.62 -12.40
N GLU A 162 7.40 9.87 -13.40
CA GLU A 162 8.00 9.90 -14.75
C GLU A 162 7.88 11.29 -15.39
N THR A 163 6.72 11.94 -15.24
CA THR A 163 6.49 13.29 -15.76
C THR A 163 7.39 14.32 -15.08
N LEU A 164 7.52 14.22 -13.74
CA LEU A 164 8.44 15.05 -12.97
C LEU A 164 9.89 14.83 -13.38
N SER A 165 10.33 13.58 -13.52
CA SER A 165 11.70 13.25 -13.96
C SER A 165 12.01 13.84 -15.34
N LYS A 166 11.06 13.79 -16.28
CA LYS A 166 11.20 14.43 -17.59
C LYS A 166 11.30 15.95 -17.48
N SER A 167 10.42 16.57 -16.70
CA SER A 167 10.36 18.04 -16.57
C SER A 167 11.54 18.61 -15.81
N LEU A 168 12.17 17.82 -14.93
CA LEU A 168 13.27 18.25 -14.05
C LEU A 168 14.63 17.67 -14.47
N LYS A 169 14.70 17.04 -15.64
CA LYS A 169 15.94 16.40 -16.14
C LYS A 169 17.16 17.34 -16.17
N ALA A 170 16.95 18.62 -16.45
CA ALA A 170 18.02 19.64 -16.48
C ALA A 170 18.66 19.89 -15.10
N PHE A 171 18.00 19.48 -14.02
CA PHE A 171 18.44 19.67 -12.63
C PHE A 171 18.98 18.37 -12.00
N GLU A 172 18.83 17.22 -12.66
CA GLU A 172 19.41 15.96 -12.22
C GLU A 172 20.94 16.09 -12.11
N GLY A 173 21.51 15.51 -11.05
CA GLY A 173 22.94 15.64 -10.73
C GLY A 173 23.38 16.99 -10.13
N LYS A 174 22.48 17.99 -10.10
CA LYS A 174 22.73 19.29 -9.48
C LYS A 174 22.14 19.43 -8.07
N GLY A 175 21.89 18.31 -7.41
CA GLY A 175 21.30 18.28 -6.07
C GLY A 175 19.78 18.09 -6.07
N LEU A 176 19.19 17.62 -7.19
CA LEU A 176 17.79 17.23 -7.28
C LEU A 176 17.69 15.71 -7.47
N THR A 177 16.82 15.07 -6.70
CA THR A 177 16.49 13.65 -6.81
C THR A 177 14.98 13.44 -6.73
N ILE A 178 14.47 12.44 -7.47
CA ILE A 178 13.06 12.08 -7.48
C ILE A 178 12.94 10.59 -7.18
N GLN A 179 12.22 10.26 -6.11
CA GLN A 179 12.03 8.88 -5.67
C GLN A 179 10.55 8.60 -5.44
N GLN A 180 10.14 7.35 -5.66
CA GLN A 180 8.83 6.87 -5.25
C GLN A 180 9.02 5.87 -4.12
N LYS A 181 8.32 6.12 -3.02
CA LYS A 181 8.37 5.27 -1.84
C LYS A 181 7.02 5.34 -1.12
N ASP A 182 6.53 4.19 -0.65
CA ASP A 182 5.30 4.08 0.16
C ASP A 182 4.09 4.79 -0.48
N GLY A 183 3.90 4.59 -1.80
CA GLY A 183 2.80 5.19 -2.55
C GLY A 183 2.90 6.71 -2.76
N LYS A 184 4.01 7.35 -2.37
CA LYS A 184 4.27 8.79 -2.51
C LYS A 184 5.43 9.05 -3.44
N VAL A 185 5.47 10.25 -4.01
CA VAL A 185 6.64 10.73 -4.78
C VAL A 185 7.33 11.84 -3.97
N TYR A 186 8.62 11.67 -3.78
CA TYR A 186 9.50 12.60 -3.09
C TYR A 186 10.39 13.30 -4.12
N VAL A 187 10.29 14.62 -4.18
CA VAL A 187 11.22 15.47 -4.94
C VAL A 187 12.11 16.17 -3.92
N SER A 188 13.33 15.68 -3.78
CA SER A 188 14.31 16.23 -2.85
C SER A 188 15.26 17.17 -3.59
N MET A 189 15.45 18.36 -3.05
CA MET A 189 16.31 19.40 -3.60
C MET A 189 17.27 19.91 -2.52
N GLU A 190 18.57 19.79 -2.78
CA GLU A 190 19.58 20.33 -1.88
C GLU A 190 19.47 21.87 -1.81
N ASN A 191 19.71 22.41 -0.62
CA ASN A 191 19.61 23.85 -0.40
C ASN A 191 20.49 24.70 -1.34
N LYS A 192 21.66 24.20 -1.71
CA LYS A 192 22.58 24.91 -2.64
C LYS A 192 21.96 25.16 -4.02
N LEU A 193 20.97 24.33 -4.44
CA LEU A 193 20.23 24.55 -5.67
C LEU A 193 19.19 25.67 -5.52
N LEU A 194 18.63 25.80 -4.32
CA LEU A 194 17.44 26.62 -4.09
C LEU A 194 17.77 27.98 -3.46
N PHE A 195 18.71 28.02 -2.50
CA PHE A 195 18.95 29.17 -1.63
C PHE A 195 20.45 29.51 -1.52
N GLU A 196 20.74 30.74 -1.27
CA GLU A 196 22.05 31.15 -0.79
C GLU A 196 22.23 30.79 0.71
N SER A 197 23.46 30.73 1.18
CA SER A 197 23.77 30.40 2.57
C SER A 197 23.05 31.32 3.54
N GLY A 198 22.37 30.77 4.54
CA GLY A 198 21.59 31.51 5.54
C GLY A 198 20.31 32.18 5.01
N SER A 199 20.03 32.10 3.70
CA SER A 199 18.87 32.71 3.07
C SER A 199 17.67 31.78 2.97
N TRP A 200 16.49 32.34 2.85
CA TRP A 200 15.24 31.67 2.45
C TRP A 200 14.70 32.21 1.12
N ALA A 201 15.35 33.21 0.53
CA ALA A 201 15.01 33.71 -0.78
C ALA A 201 15.47 32.70 -1.84
N VAL A 202 14.53 32.27 -2.70
CA VAL A 202 14.81 31.28 -3.74
C VAL A 202 15.57 31.93 -4.89
N GLY A 203 16.73 31.37 -5.23
CA GLY A 203 17.55 31.83 -6.36
C GLY A 203 16.91 31.52 -7.71
N ALA A 204 17.42 32.13 -8.77
CA ALA A 204 16.84 32.05 -10.11
C ALA A 204 16.74 30.58 -10.64
N GLU A 205 17.78 29.78 -10.44
CA GLU A 205 17.78 28.39 -10.87
C GLU A 205 16.82 27.53 -10.04
N GLY A 206 16.77 27.75 -8.74
CA GLY A 206 15.80 27.11 -7.86
C GLY A 206 14.37 27.45 -8.25
N LYS A 207 14.10 28.73 -8.55
CA LYS A 207 12.77 29.18 -9.00
C LYS A 207 12.34 28.47 -10.28
N LYS A 208 13.24 28.27 -11.25
CA LYS A 208 12.94 27.50 -12.47
C LYS A 208 12.54 26.06 -12.17
N ALA A 209 13.26 25.39 -11.27
CA ALA A 209 12.93 24.02 -10.87
C ALA A 209 11.56 23.95 -10.19
N ILE A 210 11.28 24.86 -9.26
CA ILE A 210 10.00 24.90 -8.52
C ILE A 210 8.82 25.23 -9.44
N VAL A 211 8.99 26.16 -10.38
CA VAL A 211 7.96 26.49 -11.39
C VAL A 211 7.66 25.26 -12.27
N ALA A 212 8.69 24.48 -12.65
CA ALA A 212 8.50 23.24 -13.40
C ALA A 212 7.69 22.19 -12.59
N VAL A 213 7.96 22.05 -11.28
CA VAL A 213 7.14 21.24 -10.39
C VAL A 213 5.71 21.76 -10.34
N GLY A 214 5.52 23.06 -10.11
CA GLY A 214 4.20 23.70 -10.06
C GLY A 214 3.38 23.49 -11.33
N LYS A 215 4.02 23.46 -12.50
CA LYS A 215 3.35 23.15 -13.77
C LYS A 215 2.81 21.72 -13.78
N VAL A 216 3.60 20.74 -13.37
CA VAL A 216 3.16 19.35 -13.32
C VAL A 216 2.04 19.17 -12.29
N LEU A 217 2.12 19.85 -11.15
CA LEU A 217 1.08 19.81 -10.10
C LEU A 217 -0.22 20.46 -10.56
N GLY A 218 -0.17 21.51 -11.36
CA GLY A 218 -1.36 22.14 -11.95
C GLY A 218 -2.16 21.21 -12.85
N ASP A 219 -1.49 20.23 -13.47
CA ASP A 219 -2.13 19.22 -14.31
C ASP A 219 -2.57 17.96 -13.50
N ASN A 220 -2.31 17.94 -12.17
CA ASN A 220 -2.63 16.83 -11.27
C ASN A 220 -3.31 17.33 -9.98
N PRO A 221 -4.59 17.77 -10.04
CA PRO A 221 -5.28 18.46 -8.93
C PRO A 221 -5.62 17.53 -7.74
N ASP A 222 -5.53 16.21 -7.92
CA ASP A 222 -5.86 15.21 -6.90
C ASP A 222 -4.64 14.78 -6.08
N ILE A 223 -3.58 15.58 -6.11
CA ILE A 223 -2.37 15.37 -5.34
C ILE A 223 -2.32 16.37 -4.18
N SER A 224 -2.12 15.86 -2.97
CA SER A 224 -1.75 16.66 -1.80
C SER A 224 -0.23 16.86 -1.79
N VAL A 225 0.19 18.06 -1.51
CA VAL A 225 1.59 18.49 -1.59
C VAL A 225 2.04 18.98 -0.22
N LEU A 226 2.95 18.24 0.39
CA LEU A 226 3.62 18.66 1.63
C LEU A 226 5.05 19.08 1.28
N ILE A 227 5.40 20.31 1.59
CA ILE A 227 6.75 20.83 1.41
C ILE A 227 7.42 20.87 2.78
N GLU A 228 8.45 20.04 2.96
CA GLU A 228 9.23 19.99 4.19
C GLU A 228 10.60 20.65 3.99
N GLY A 229 10.92 21.60 4.89
CA GLY A 229 12.26 22.16 4.99
C GLY A 229 13.09 21.43 6.04
N HIS A 230 14.34 21.13 5.72
CA HIS A 230 15.30 20.48 6.60
C HIS A 230 16.59 21.29 6.69
N THR A 231 17.24 21.22 7.85
CA THR A 231 18.57 21.80 8.09
C THR A 231 19.55 20.69 8.50
N ASP A 232 20.80 21.02 8.58
CA ASP A 232 21.77 20.27 9.38
C ASP A 232 21.66 20.67 10.85
N ASN A 233 22.57 20.14 11.70
CA ASN A 233 22.62 20.42 13.13
C ASN A 233 23.44 21.69 13.49
N ASP A 234 23.93 22.45 12.53
CA ASP A 234 24.57 23.72 12.81
C ASP A 234 23.52 24.71 13.31
N LYS A 235 23.79 25.34 14.44
CA LYS A 235 22.89 26.34 14.98
C LYS A 235 22.77 27.53 14.01
N PHE A 236 21.55 27.89 13.70
CA PHE A 236 21.32 29.14 12.98
C PHE A 236 21.66 30.30 13.88
N THR A 237 22.69 31.07 13.48
CA THR A 237 23.18 32.23 14.24
C THR A 237 22.90 33.56 13.53
N GLY A 238 22.18 33.50 12.42
CA GLY A 238 21.85 34.68 11.62
C GLY A 238 20.65 35.43 12.19
N ALA A 239 20.86 36.57 12.81
CA ALA A 239 19.79 37.49 13.17
C ALA A 239 19.27 38.24 11.93
N VAL A 240 18.62 37.53 11.00
CA VAL A 240 17.99 38.11 9.82
C VAL A 240 16.48 38.07 9.99
N GLY A 241 15.89 39.14 10.41
CA GLY A 241 14.44 39.24 10.60
C GLY A 241 13.94 38.45 11.82
N GLN A 242 12.85 37.68 11.66
CA GLN A 242 12.16 36.92 12.71
C GLN A 242 12.60 35.44 12.75
N ILE A 243 13.82 35.10 12.32
CA ILE A 243 14.33 33.72 12.34
C ILE A 243 15.28 33.57 13.52
N GLU A 244 14.93 32.72 14.46
CA GLU A 244 15.67 32.49 15.70
C GLU A 244 16.42 31.15 15.72
N ASN A 245 15.92 30.14 14.98
CA ASN A 245 16.44 28.80 15.05
C ASN A 245 16.21 27.99 13.74
N ASN A 246 16.63 26.75 13.74
CA ASN A 246 16.49 25.83 12.60
C ASN A 246 15.04 25.50 12.26
N TRP A 247 14.12 25.54 13.23
CA TRP A 247 12.67 25.36 12.97
C TRP A 247 12.13 26.52 12.13
N ASP A 248 12.45 27.75 12.52
CA ASP A 248 12.00 28.94 11.80
C ASP A 248 12.57 28.98 10.39
N LEU A 249 13.88 28.72 10.25
CA LEU A 249 14.55 28.71 8.96
C LEU A 249 13.95 27.68 8.02
N SER A 250 13.77 26.45 8.50
CA SER A 250 13.23 25.36 7.71
C SER A 250 11.78 25.62 7.27
N THR A 251 10.94 26.13 8.19
CA THR A 251 9.56 26.51 7.91
C THR A 251 9.48 27.66 6.91
N LYS A 252 10.32 28.69 7.08
CA LYS A 252 10.36 29.84 6.17
C LYS A 252 10.75 29.45 4.76
N ARG A 253 11.73 28.55 4.63
CA ARG A 253 12.14 27.98 3.34
C ARG A 253 11.01 27.18 2.68
N ALA A 254 10.33 26.31 3.43
CA ALA A 254 9.19 25.58 2.92
C ALA A 254 8.07 26.52 2.44
N THR A 255 7.76 27.55 3.22
CA THR A 255 6.76 28.58 2.86
C THR A 255 7.14 29.35 1.59
N ALA A 256 8.42 29.68 1.40
CA ALA A 256 8.89 30.33 0.18
C ALA A 256 8.64 29.46 -1.07
N ILE A 257 8.82 28.15 -0.96
CA ILE A 257 8.51 27.20 -2.05
C ILE A 257 7.01 27.12 -2.31
N VAL A 258 6.18 27.03 -1.24
CA VAL A 258 4.70 27.05 -1.36
C VAL A 258 4.23 28.27 -2.14
N ASN A 259 4.78 29.45 -1.83
CA ASN A 259 4.41 30.69 -2.51
C ASN A 259 4.69 30.63 -4.01
N ILE A 260 5.86 30.12 -4.41
CA ILE A 260 6.22 30.00 -5.82
C ILE A 260 5.32 28.99 -6.55
N ILE A 261 5.03 27.84 -5.94
CA ILE A 261 4.11 26.85 -6.50
C ILE A 261 2.70 27.44 -6.63
N GLY A 262 2.28 28.21 -5.62
CA GLY A 262 0.97 28.86 -5.57
C GLY A 262 0.79 30.04 -6.55
N GLU A 263 1.85 30.54 -7.20
CA GLU A 263 1.77 31.47 -8.32
C GLU A 263 1.07 30.83 -9.54
N ASN A 264 1.13 29.51 -9.69
CA ASN A 264 0.42 28.81 -10.73
C ASN A 264 -1.08 28.67 -10.38
N THR A 265 -1.93 29.37 -11.13
CA THR A 265 -3.39 29.42 -10.90
C THR A 265 -4.12 28.09 -11.06
N LYS A 266 -3.50 27.10 -11.71
CA LYS A 266 -4.02 25.73 -11.83
C LYS A 266 -3.79 24.91 -10.57
N VAL A 267 -2.84 25.30 -9.71
CA VAL A 267 -2.57 24.57 -8.47
C VAL A 267 -3.57 25.00 -7.40
N LYS A 268 -4.29 24.04 -6.85
CA LYS A 268 -5.23 24.27 -5.74
C LYS A 268 -4.43 24.53 -4.47
N LYS A 269 -4.53 25.75 -3.93
CA LYS A 269 -3.79 26.17 -2.73
C LYS A 269 -4.15 25.34 -1.50
N GLU A 270 -5.38 24.82 -1.42
CA GLU A 270 -5.84 23.92 -0.37
C GLU A 270 -5.05 22.61 -0.29
N ASN A 271 -4.39 22.23 -1.39
CA ASN A 271 -3.56 21.03 -1.45
C ASN A 271 -2.12 21.25 -0.98
N LEU A 272 -1.72 22.52 -0.72
CA LEU A 272 -0.37 22.87 -0.35
C LEU A 272 -0.22 23.00 1.15
N THR A 273 0.79 22.35 1.71
CA THR A 273 1.18 22.47 3.11
C THR A 273 2.68 22.72 3.22
N ALA A 274 3.07 23.70 4.04
CA ALA A 274 4.45 23.95 4.40
C ALA A 274 4.74 23.44 5.80
N ALA A 275 5.88 22.75 6.00
CA ALA A 275 6.34 22.29 7.29
C ALA A 275 7.85 22.49 7.44
N GLY A 276 8.29 22.82 8.65
CA GLY A 276 9.71 22.81 9.03
C GLY A 276 10.01 21.55 9.82
N ARG A 277 11.13 20.91 9.56
CA ARG A 277 11.64 19.75 10.32
C ARG A 277 12.90 20.09 11.12
N GLY A 278 13.47 21.27 10.89
CA GLY A 278 14.75 21.62 11.49
C GLY A 278 15.82 20.57 11.16
N GLU A 279 16.63 20.25 12.16
CA GLU A 279 17.70 19.25 12.12
C GLU A 279 17.27 17.83 12.49
N TYR A 280 15.99 17.62 12.85
CA TYR A 280 15.52 16.40 13.53
C TYR A 280 15.09 15.28 12.58
N SER A 281 15.33 15.43 11.29
CA SER A 281 15.07 14.39 10.29
C SER A 281 16.23 14.29 9.29
N PRO A 282 17.43 13.89 9.76
CA PRO A 282 18.60 13.82 8.91
C PRO A 282 18.54 12.60 7.98
N LEU A 283 19.02 12.77 6.75
CA LEU A 283 19.22 11.67 5.80
C LEU A 283 20.57 10.96 6.01
N MET A 284 21.56 11.72 6.45
CA MET A 284 22.92 11.24 6.70
C MET A 284 23.44 11.80 8.02
N SER A 285 24.53 11.22 8.53
CA SER A 285 25.20 11.77 9.71
C SER A 285 25.59 13.24 9.49
N ASN A 286 25.40 14.06 10.52
CA ASN A 286 25.85 15.44 10.54
C ASN A 286 27.34 15.62 10.85
N ASP A 287 28.10 14.53 11.00
CA ASP A 287 29.53 14.56 11.34
C ASP A 287 30.42 14.91 10.15
N THR A 288 29.88 14.82 8.92
CA THR A 288 30.61 15.13 7.69
C THR A 288 29.99 16.31 6.95
N PRO A 289 30.80 17.12 6.24
CA PRO A 289 30.29 18.21 5.40
C PRO A 289 29.31 17.72 4.33
N GLU A 290 29.56 16.53 3.76
CA GLU A 290 28.71 15.90 2.77
C GLU A 290 27.35 15.52 3.38
N GLY A 291 27.33 14.93 4.58
CA GLY A 291 26.11 14.58 5.30
C GLY A 291 25.29 15.83 5.63
N LYS A 292 25.92 16.87 6.17
CA LYS A 292 25.28 18.16 6.39
C LYS A 292 24.67 18.74 5.11
N SER A 293 25.41 18.68 3.99
CA SER A 293 24.90 19.15 2.70
C SER A 293 23.65 18.43 2.26
N LYS A 294 23.57 17.10 2.46
CA LYS A 294 22.39 16.27 2.16
C LYS A 294 21.23 16.54 3.11
N ASN A 295 21.53 16.85 4.37
CA ASN A 295 20.52 17.17 5.37
C ASN A 295 19.87 18.53 5.09
N ARG A 296 20.64 19.54 4.63
CA ARG A 296 20.12 20.84 4.18
C ARG A 296 19.40 20.70 2.85
N ARG A 297 18.09 20.44 2.90
CA ARG A 297 17.27 20.18 1.72
C ARG A 297 15.84 20.66 1.90
N ILE A 298 15.13 20.71 0.78
CA ILE A 298 13.67 20.75 0.71
C ILE A 298 13.20 19.42 0.16
N GLU A 299 12.19 18.84 0.78
CA GLU A 299 11.45 17.71 0.24
C GLU A 299 10.04 18.15 -0.14
N ILE A 300 9.67 17.95 -1.41
CA ILE A 300 8.29 18.09 -1.87
C ILE A 300 7.71 16.70 -1.93
N ILE A 301 6.79 16.40 -1.03
CA ILE A 301 6.17 15.09 -0.83
C ILE A 301 4.79 15.14 -1.46
N LEU A 302 4.60 14.35 -2.50
CA LEU A 302 3.38 14.26 -3.27
C LEU A 302 2.62 13.01 -2.87
N THR A 303 1.43 13.19 -2.36
CA THR A 303 0.57 12.11 -1.84
C THR A 303 -0.75 12.11 -2.62
N PRO A 304 -1.19 10.97 -3.17
CA PRO A 304 -2.51 10.89 -3.78
C PRO A 304 -3.60 11.10 -2.73
N LYS A 305 -4.66 11.81 -3.08
CA LYS A 305 -5.84 11.89 -2.22
C LYS A 305 -6.53 10.54 -2.15
N LEU A 306 -6.79 10.09 -0.93
CA LEU A 306 -7.41 8.79 -0.63
C LEU A 306 -8.83 8.96 -0.09
N ASP A 307 -9.50 10.07 -0.40
CA ASP A 307 -10.83 10.41 0.12
C ASP A 307 -11.88 9.34 -0.23
N GLU A 308 -11.81 8.75 -1.43
CA GLU A 308 -12.68 7.67 -1.88
C GLU A 308 -12.45 6.40 -1.06
N ILE A 309 -11.18 6.03 -0.84
CA ILE A 309 -10.81 4.87 -0.02
C ILE A 309 -11.25 5.08 1.43
N SER A 310 -11.04 6.29 1.97
CA SER A 310 -11.46 6.62 3.33
C SER A 310 -12.99 6.56 3.51
N LYS A 311 -13.75 7.01 2.50
CA LYS A 311 -15.22 6.88 2.52
C LYS A 311 -15.64 5.42 2.54
N MET A 312 -15.09 4.60 1.66
CA MET A 312 -15.40 3.17 1.61
C MET A 312 -15.06 2.44 2.90
N LEU A 313 -13.98 2.82 3.58
CA LEU A 313 -13.61 2.24 4.87
C LEU A 313 -14.54 2.66 6.01
N ASN A 314 -15.08 3.88 5.96
CA ASN A 314 -15.98 4.39 7.01
C ASN A 314 -17.44 3.90 6.86
N GLU A 315 -17.80 3.27 5.75
CA GLU A 315 -19.10 2.66 5.50
C GLU A 315 -19.17 1.18 5.97
N ILE A 316 -18.14 0.73 6.68
CA ILE A 316 -18.06 -0.59 7.33
C ILE A 316 -18.65 -0.49 8.73
#